data_9b26ee29ec7ed25b3113d26ba0de8a50
#
_entry.id   9b26ee29ec7ed25b3113d26ba0de8a50
#
_cell.length_a   1.000
_cell.length_b   1.000
_cell.length_c   1.000
_cell.angle_alpha   90.00
_cell.angle_beta   90.00
_cell.angle_gamma   90.00
#
_symmetry.space_group_name_H-M   'P 1'
#
loop_
_entity.id
_entity.type
_entity.pdbx_description
1 polymer ?
#
loop_
_entity_poly.entity_id
_entity_poly.type
_entity_poly.pdbx_seq_one_letter_code
_entity_poly.pdbx_strand_id
1 'polypeptide(L)'
;MDIKFCVKHRGVVKDETAAEIEDFCKLCPPEEGEIYIFEDEIKRALFCECHIRAGLVISYGTIDVPLDAENQGEYRANRDVVEDSAAFIQIEEDALNGRSFSNIVAEYNTAFDGEHPLKIIGGQHRYIAIAEALERGVEKVHGVKVYFGLNMEQRLDVQLISNTNIAVSSDLLDRMLETVKGPQLRDWCQSAGLLREHEDFADRKQRGSRFTVRAARTFIMNYYEGSAITSKDFSDRKTTPVLAKTGGVDDEWERLKLNHPGMWEDAKLLAAGRAFSELMKKQKSVFTREDGKVSNGDYADKASSYAIVAAWAFVAGVLSDNPTRLERHYALAQFGKTDPLNAKALARAKHKTDPDNYRGLGTRMDAKERGRLAELFFFQAEKGSGITKELADAAIARFYAKQAMLEAREAESKV
;
A
#
# COMPACT_ATOMS: atom_id res chain seq x y z
N MET A 1 -7.99 -13.12 -41.56
CA MET A 1 -7.87 -11.85 -40.83
C MET A 1 -6.74 -11.02 -41.42
N ASP A 2 -7.00 -9.78 -41.78
CA ASP A 2 -5.98 -8.88 -42.33
C ASP A 2 -5.40 -8.03 -41.19
N ILE A 3 -4.06 -8.10 -40.98
CA ILE A 3 -3.35 -7.39 -39.91
C ILE A 3 -2.59 -6.23 -40.52
N LYS A 4 -2.88 -4.99 -40.10
CA LYS A 4 -2.30 -3.76 -40.61
C LYS A 4 -1.52 -3.06 -39.52
N PHE A 5 -0.22 -2.87 -39.71
CA PHE A 5 0.65 -2.19 -38.76
C PHE A 5 0.70 -0.69 -39.04
N CYS A 6 0.15 0.11 -38.11
CA CYS A 6 0.15 1.58 -38.11
C CYS A 6 1.19 2.11 -37.11
N VAL A 7 2.43 1.61 -37.20
CA VAL A 7 3.52 1.94 -36.28
C VAL A 7 4.50 2.91 -36.94
N LYS A 8 5.00 3.90 -36.19
CA LYS A 8 5.99 4.87 -36.68
C LYS A 8 7.41 4.30 -36.70
N HIS A 9 7.71 3.39 -35.79
CA HIS A 9 9.06 2.84 -35.59
C HIS A 9 9.10 1.36 -35.97
N ARG A 10 9.65 1.03 -37.12
CA ARG A 10 9.70 -0.35 -37.65
C ARG A 10 10.36 -1.40 -36.71
N GLY A 11 11.22 -0.98 -35.80
CA GLY A 11 11.89 -1.89 -34.84
C GLY A 11 11.11 -2.19 -33.57
N VAL A 12 9.90 -1.65 -33.42
CA VAL A 12 9.04 -1.88 -32.23
C VAL A 12 8.34 -3.24 -32.30
N VAL A 13 8.00 -3.69 -33.50
CA VAL A 13 7.38 -5.00 -33.73
C VAL A 13 8.47 -6.06 -33.77
N LYS A 14 8.60 -6.82 -32.68
CA LYS A 14 9.47 -8.00 -32.63
C LYS A 14 8.73 -9.20 -33.24
N ASP A 15 9.48 -10.20 -33.72
CA ASP A 15 8.91 -11.41 -34.31
C ASP A 15 8.00 -12.15 -33.30
N GLU A 16 8.39 -12.19 -32.03
CA GLU A 16 7.59 -12.77 -30.92
C GLU A 16 6.25 -12.06 -30.77
N THR A 17 6.24 -10.72 -30.77
CA THR A 17 5.03 -9.93 -30.63
C THR A 17 4.14 -10.04 -31.87
N ALA A 18 4.73 -10.16 -33.06
CA ALA A 18 3.97 -10.41 -34.26
C ALA A 18 3.25 -11.79 -34.22
N ALA A 19 3.93 -12.80 -33.70
CA ALA A 19 3.34 -14.12 -33.49
C ALA A 19 2.19 -14.09 -32.47
N GLU A 20 2.35 -13.34 -31.36
CA GLU A 20 1.26 -13.12 -30.37
C GLU A 20 0.03 -12.46 -30.99
N ILE A 21 0.22 -11.45 -31.86
CA ILE A 21 -0.89 -10.77 -32.56
C ILE A 21 -1.61 -11.73 -33.50
N GLU A 22 -0.87 -12.57 -34.24
CA GLU A 22 -1.46 -13.59 -35.10
C GLU A 22 -2.25 -14.63 -34.29
N ASP A 23 -1.73 -15.04 -33.15
CA ASP A 23 -2.35 -16.03 -32.26
C ASP A 23 -3.62 -15.44 -31.62
N PHE A 24 -3.57 -14.21 -31.15
CA PHE A 24 -4.76 -13.48 -30.69
C PHE A 24 -5.86 -13.44 -31.77
N CYS A 25 -5.52 -13.09 -33.00
CA CYS A 25 -6.48 -13.03 -34.10
C CYS A 25 -7.12 -14.39 -34.44
N LYS A 26 -6.42 -15.50 -34.18
CA LYS A 26 -6.97 -16.86 -34.35
C LYS A 26 -7.91 -17.23 -33.19
N LEU A 27 -7.52 -16.90 -31.97
CA LEU A 27 -8.22 -17.28 -30.75
C LEU A 27 -9.44 -16.42 -30.48
N CYS A 28 -9.30 -15.12 -30.68
CA CYS A 28 -10.30 -14.09 -30.42
C CYS A 28 -10.55 -13.25 -31.70
N PRO A 29 -11.10 -13.85 -32.78
CA PRO A 29 -11.27 -13.13 -34.04
C PRO A 29 -12.15 -11.90 -33.86
N PRO A 30 -11.65 -10.69 -34.19
CA PRO A 30 -12.45 -9.47 -34.23
C PRO A 30 -13.56 -9.52 -35.25
N GLU A 31 -14.71 -8.94 -34.89
CA GLU A 31 -15.90 -8.92 -35.77
C GLU A 31 -15.69 -8.06 -37.05
N GLU A 32 -14.74 -7.13 -37.03
CA GLU A 32 -14.40 -6.27 -38.17
C GLU A 32 -13.73 -7.02 -39.32
N GLY A 33 -13.20 -8.24 -39.07
CA GLY A 33 -12.50 -9.02 -40.09
C GLY A 33 -11.08 -8.52 -40.42
N GLU A 34 -10.69 -7.34 -39.98
CA GLU A 34 -9.35 -6.75 -40.04
C GLU A 34 -8.96 -6.09 -38.71
N ILE A 35 -7.68 -5.94 -38.47
CA ILE A 35 -7.16 -5.35 -37.24
C ILE A 35 -6.03 -4.37 -37.55
N TYR A 36 -6.03 -3.23 -36.86
CA TYR A 36 -5.01 -2.20 -36.93
C TYR A 36 -4.18 -2.21 -35.65
N ILE A 37 -2.89 -2.40 -35.78
CA ILE A 37 -1.94 -2.37 -34.67
C ILE A 37 -1.31 -0.99 -34.61
N PHE A 38 -1.51 -0.31 -33.48
CA PHE A 38 -0.97 1.01 -33.20
C PHE A 38 0.18 0.92 -32.19
N GLU A 39 1.00 1.97 -32.16
CA GLU A 39 2.08 2.16 -31.20
C GLU A 39 1.74 3.36 -30.32
N ASP A 40 1.81 3.19 -28.98
CA ASP A 40 1.82 4.31 -28.05
C ASP A 40 3.14 5.09 -28.18
N GLU A 41 3.06 6.38 -28.49
CA GLU A 41 4.24 7.19 -28.83
C GLU A 41 5.17 7.42 -27.63
N ILE A 42 4.67 7.35 -26.40
CA ILE A 42 5.45 7.63 -25.19
C ILE A 42 6.13 6.36 -24.68
N LYS A 43 5.35 5.30 -24.48
CA LYS A 43 5.83 4.04 -23.89
C LYS A 43 6.16 2.95 -24.91
N ARG A 44 5.91 3.18 -26.19
CA ARG A 44 6.16 2.23 -27.28
C ARG A 44 5.37 0.91 -27.17
N ALA A 45 4.30 0.90 -26.39
CA ALA A 45 3.43 -0.26 -26.26
C ALA A 45 2.62 -0.45 -27.54
N LEU A 46 2.53 -1.69 -28.03
CA LEU A 46 1.71 -2.05 -29.17
C LEU A 46 0.32 -2.40 -28.70
N PHE A 47 -0.71 -1.92 -29.42
CA PHE A 47 -2.10 -2.22 -29.09
C PHE A 47 -3.01 -2.21 -30.34
N CYS A 48 -4.17 -2.84 -30.21
CA CYS A 48 -5.30 -2.66 -31.11
C CYS A 48 -6.56 -2.27 -30.34
N GLU A 49 -7.56 -1.74 -31.05
CA GLU A 49 -8.93 -1.59 -30.58
C GLU A 49 -9.86 -2.34 -31.56
N CYS A 50 -10.64 -3.25 -31.04
CA CYS A 50 -11.50 -4.11 -31.84
C CYS A 50 -12.74 -4.54 -31.03
N HIS A 51 -13.67 -5.24 -31.70
CA HIS A 51 -14.86 -5.79 -31.06
C HIS A 51 -14.84 -7.31 -31.07
N ILE A 52 -15.08 -7.91 -29.90
CA ILE A 52 -15.01 -9.35 -29.66
C ILE A 52 -16.31 -9.82 -28.99
N ARG A 53 -16.79 -11.01 -29.34
CA ARG A 53 -17.96 -11.64 -28.69
C ARG A 53 -17.74 -11.91 -27.22
N ALA A 54 -18.77 -11.69 -26.40
CA ALA A 54 -18.75 -11.93 -24.96
C ALA A 54 -18.23 -13.34 -24.64
N GLY A 55 -18.72 -14.38 -25.32
CA GLY A 55 -18.29 -15.75 -25.14
C GLY A 55 -16.77 -15.94 -25.27
N LEU A 56 -16.12 -15.27 -26.23
CA LEU A 56 -14.66 -15.35 -26.41
C LEU A 56 -13.93 -14.55 -25.33
N VAL A 57 -14.40 -13.33 -25.01
CA VAL A 57 -13.81 -12.51 -23.95
C VAL A 57 -13.83 -13.24 -22.62
N ILE A 58 -14.92 -13.94 -22.30
CA ILE A 58 -15.05 -14.66 -21.02
C ILE A 58 -14.29 -15.98 -21.05
N SER A 59 -14.30 -16.74 -22.15
CA SER A 59 -13.60 -18.03 -22.25
C SER A 59 -12.08 -17.89 -22.19
N TYR A 60 -11.53 -16.79 -22.72
CA TYR A 60 -10.08 -16.55 -22.77
C TYR A 60 -9.59 -15.45 -21.85
N GLY A 61 -10.50 -14.81 -21.11
CA GLY A 61 -10.21 -13.70 -20.23
C GLY A 61 -9.99 -14.11 -18.77
N THR A 62 -9.12 -13.38 -18.06
CA THR A 62 -8.97 -13.48 -16.62
C THR A 62 -8.73 -12.12 -15.99
N ILE A 63 -9.28 -11.90 -14.80
CA ILE A 63 -8.99 -10.74 -13.94
C ILE A 63 -7.87 -11.03 -12.94
N ASP A 64 -7.47 -12.26 -12.79
CA ASP A 64 -6.39 -12.71 -11.89
C ASP A 64 -5.02 -12.49 -12.55
N VAL A 65 -4.62 -11.23 -12.65
CA VAL A 65 -3.42 -10.81 -13.37
C VAL A 65 -2.37 -10.32 -12.37
N PRO A 66 -1.22 -11.00 -12.24
CA PRO A 66 -0.10 -10.45 -11.49
C PRO A 66 0.60 -9.35 -12.31
N LEU A 67 1.12 -8.34 -11.61
CA LEU A 67 1.93 -7.29 -12.25
C LEU A 67 3.30 -7.83 -12.68
N ASP A 68 3.86 -8.73 -11.88
CA ASP A 68 5.13 -9.42 -12.12
C ASP A 68 4.88 -10.94 -12.04
N ALA A 69 4.50 -11.53 -13.17
CA ALA A 69 4.15 -12.94 -13.25
C ALA A 69 5.36 -13.87 -13.06
N GLU A 70 6.58 -13.41 -13.38
CA GLU A 70 7.78 -14.23 -13.31
C GLU A 70 8.29 -14.40 -11.88
N ASN A 71 8.27 -13.31 -11.07
CA ASN A 71 8.88 -13.31 -9.74
C ASN A 71 7.85 -13.20 -8.61
N GLN A 72 6.67 -12.68 -8.87
CA GLN A 72 5.63 -12.37 -7.87
C GLN A 72 4.23 -12.77 -8.36
N GLY A 73 4.11 -13.94 -8.98
CA GLY A 73 2.86 -14.46 -9.58
C GLY A 73 1.69 -14.61 -8.60
N GLU A 74 1.97 -14.71 -7.29
CA GLU A 74 0.94 -14.83 -6.25
C GLU A 74 0.26 -13.48 -5.92
N TYR A 75 0.82 -12.36 -6.36
CA TYR A 75 0.36 -11.02 -5.99
C TYR A 75 -0.33 -10.33 -7.16
N ARG A 76 -1.64 -10.15 -7.02
CA ARG A 76 -2.48 -9.58 -8.06
C ARG A 76 -2.17 -8.10 -8.30
N ALA A 77 -2.09 -7.72 -9.56
CA ALA A 77 -1.99 -6.32 -9.97
C ALA A 77 -3.32 -5.59 -9.75
N ASN A 78 -4.43 -6.29 -9.97
CA ASN A 78 -5.77 -5.74 -9.88
C ASN A 78 -6.19 -5.53 -8.42
N ARG A 79 -7.04 -4.52 -8.19
CA ARG A 79 -7.71 -4.32 -6.90
C ARG A 79 -8.81 -5.34 -6.70
N ASP A 80 -9.17 -5.59 -5.45
CA ASP A 80 -10.34 -6.38 -5.12
C ASP A 80 -11.61 -5.72 -5.69
N VAL A 81 -12.42 -6.49 -6.39
CA VAL A 81 -13.71 -6.04 -6.91
C VAL A 81 -14.71 -6.03 -5.76
N VAL A 82 -15.37 -4.88 -5.56
CA VAL A 82 -16.43 -4.73 -4.52
C VAL A 82 -17.77 -4.91 -5.22
N GLU A 83 -18.32 -6.12 -5.13
CA GLU A 83 -19.57 -6.51 -5.78
C GLU A 83 -20.81 -5.89 -5.13
N ASP A 84 -20.76 -5.52 -3.86
CA ASP A 84 -21.89 -4.92 -3.10
C ASP A 84 -22.12 -3.42 -3.38
N SER A 85 -21.37 -2.81 -4.30
CA SER A 85 -21.53 -1.39 -4.55
C SER A 85 -22.74 -1.11 -5.45
N ALA A 86 -23.51 -0.06 -5.14
CA ALA A 86 -24.64 0.36 -5.97
C ALA A 86 -24.25 0.61 -7.44
N ALA A 87 -22.99 1.01 -7.67
CA ALA A 87 -22.45 1.20 -9.01
C ALA A 87 -22.25 -0.13 -9.76
N PHE A 88 -21.86 -1.19 -9.07
CA PHE A 88 -21.70 -2.52 -9.66
C PHE A 88 -23.06 -3.12 -10.03
N ILE A 89 -24.04 -3.07 -9.13
CA ILE A 89 -25.42 -3.54 -9.39
C ILE A 89 -26.01 -2.85 -10.64
N GLN A 90 -25.77 -1.55 -10.80
CA GLN A 90 -26.22 -0.84 -12.00
C GLN A 90 -25.53 -1.33 -13.27
N ILE A 91 -24.23 -1.66 -13.22
CA ILE A 91 -23.48 -2.21 -14.37
C ILE A 91 -24.01 -3.61 -14.73
N GLU A 92 -24.37 -4.45 -13.76
CA GLU A 92 -25.00 -5.76 -14.00
C GLU A 92 -26.36 -5.62 -14.68
N GLU A 93 -27.22 -4.75 -14.18
CA GLU A 93 -28.52 -4.47 -14.81
C GLU A 93 -28.36 -3.94 -16.24
N ASP A 94 -27.40 -3.04 -16.45
CA ASP A 94 -27.09 -2.50 -17.77
C ASP A 94 -26.58 -3.61 -18.73
N ALA A 95 -25.74 -4.53 -18.25
CA ALA A 95 -25.26 -5.67 -19.04
C ALA A 95 -26.40 -6.61 -19.46
N LEU A 96 -27.29 -6.96 -18.53
CA LEU A 96 -28.46 -7.78 -18.78
C LEU A 96 -29.44 -7.14 -19.79
N ASN A 97 -29.56 -5.82 -19.73
CA ASN A 97 -30.39 -5.06 -20.69
C ASN A 97 -29.65 -4.82 -22.01
N GLY A 98 -28.46 -5.36 -22.17
CA GLY A 98 -27.70 -5.31 -23.42
C GLY A 98 -27.11 -3.93 -23.72
N ARG A 99 -26.78 -3.12 -22.72
CA ARG A 99 -26.12 -1.83 -22.89
C ARG A 99 -24.67 -2.01 -23.42
N SER A 100 -24.27 -1.10 -24.29
CA SER A 100 -22.86 -1.02 -24.72
C SER A 100 -22.03 -0.28 -23.70
N PHE A 101 -20.89 -0.88 -23.32
CA PHE A 101 -19.93 -0.30 -22.39
C PHE A 101 -18.74 0.35 -23.12
N SER A 102 -17.97 1.17 -22.40
CA SER A 102 -16.64 1.56 -22.88
C SER A 102 -15.71 0.35 -22.92
N ASN A 103 -14.66 0.41 -23.76
CA ASN A 103 -13.77 -0.72 -24.01
C ASN A 103 -13.20 -1.35 -22.71
N ILE A 104 -13.16 -2.68 -22.69
CA ILE A 104 -12.34 -3.43 -21.74
C ILE A 104 -10.88 -3.27 -22.17
N VAL A 105 -9.95 -3.09 -21.22
CA VAL A 105 -8.52 -3.03 -21.50
C VAL A 105 -7.88 -4.33 -21.08
N ALA A 106 -7.17 -4.97 -21.98
CA ALA A 106 -6.51 -6.26 -21.76
C ALA A 106 -5.08 -6.26 -22.31
N GLU A 107 -4.26 -7.17 -21.81
CA GLU A 107 -3.00 -7.62 -22.41
C GLU A 107 -3.20 -9.04 -22.94
N TYR A 108 -2.75 -9.30 -24.16
CA TYR A 108 -2.63 -10.66 -24.63
C TYR A 108 -1.26 -11.22 -24.20
N ASN A 109 -1.27 -12.25 -23.38
CA ASN A 109 -0.06 -12.82 -22.81
C ASN A 109 -0.29 -14.31 -22.50
N THR A 110 0.47 -15.19 -23.17
CA THR A 110 0.39 -16.63 -23.04
C THR A 110 1.39 -17.20 -22.03
N ALA A 111 2.36 -16.40 -21.55
CA ALA A 111 3.41 -16.86 -20.66
C ALA A 111 2.91 -17.16 -19.23
N PHE A 112 1.83 -16.52 -18.82
CA PHE A 112 1.16 -16.74 -17.54
C PHE A 112 -0.28 -17.19 -17.78
N ASP A 113 -0.69 -18.33 -17.20
CA ASP A 113 -2.02 -18.92 -17.40
C ASP A 113 -2.42 -18.97 -18.90
N GLY A 114 -1.82 -19.89 -19.64
CA GLY A 114 -2.01 -20.01 -21.08
C GLY A 114 -3.42 -20.40 -21.51
N GLU A 115 -4.26 -20.88 -20.59
CA GLU A 115 -5.68 -21.16 -20.86
C GLU A 115 -6.50 -19.86 -20.97
N HIS A 116 -6.08 -18.80 -20.24
CA HIS A 116 -6.71 -17.48 -20.27
C HIS A 116 -5.73 -16.39 -20.73
N PRO A 117 -5.31 -16.37 -21.99
CA PRO A 117 -4.29 -15.44 -22.47
C PRO A 117 -4.72 -13.97 -22.48
N LEU A 118 -6.01 -13.67 -22.40
CA LEU A 118 -6.53 -12.31 -22.38
C LEU A 118 -6.59 -11.78 -20.94
N LYS A 119 -5.53 -11.10 -20.51
CA LYS A 119 -5.38 -10.56 -19.15
C LYS A 119 -6.11 -9.23 -19.00
N ILE A 120 -7.21 -9.19 -18.27
CA ILE A 120 -8.04 -7.99 -18.10
C ILE A 120 -7.34 -7.03 -17.11
N ILE A 121 -6.81 -5.94 -17.61
CA ILE A 121 -6.10 -4.90 -16.85
C ILE A 121 -7.08 -3.79 -16.41
N GLY A 122 -8.05 -3.44 -17.25
CA GLY A 122 -9.03 -2.42 -16.96
C GLY A 122 -10.46 -2.80 -17.35
N GLY A 123 -11.43 -2.40 -16.52
CA GLY A 123 -12.85 -2.74 -16.75
C GLY A 123 -13.30 -4.05 -16.10
N GLN A 124 -12.69 -4.45 -14.99
CA GLN A 124 -13.01 -5.70 -14.28
C GLN A 124 -14.49 -5.83 -13.91
N HIS A 125 -15.11 -4.77 -13.38
CA HIS A 125 -16.54 -4.77 -13.06
C HIS A 125 -17.40 -5.03 -14.32
N ARG A 126 -17.01 -4.47 -15.47
CA ARG A 126 -17.69 -4.72 -16.76
C ARG A 126 -17.48 -6.17 -17.23
N TYR A 127 -16.28 -6.70 -17.06
CA TYR A 127 -15.98 -8.08 -17.40
C TYR A 127 -16.85 -9.05 -16.58
N ILE A 128 -16.96 -8.86 -15.26
CA ILE A 128 -17.80 -9.71 -14.39
C ILE A 128 -19.28 -9.57 -14.79
N ALA A 129 -19.78 -8.35 -14.97
CA ALA A 129 -21.17 -8.13 -15.37
C ALA A 129 -21.50 -8.73 -16.74
N ILE A 130 -20.55 -8.71 -17.69
CA ILE A 130 -20.69 -9.37 -19.01
C ILE A 130 -20.72 -10.90 -18.84
N ALA A 131 -19.89 -11.47 -17.94
CA ALA A 131 -19.91 -12.90 -17.66
C ALA A 131 -21.27 -13.36 -17.14
N GLU A 132 -21.83 -12.65 -16.15
CA GLU A 132 -23.16 -12.95 -15.61
C GLU A 132 -24.28 -12.77 -16.64
N ALA A 133 -24.20 -11.74 -17.50
CA ALA A 133 -25.15 -11.54 -18.56
C ALA A 133 -25.08 -12.68 -19.60
N LEU A 134 -23.89 -13.16 -19.93
CA LEU A 134 -23.68 -14.29 -20.82
C LEU A 134 -24.26 -15.59 -20.24
N GLU A 135 -24.09 -15.87 -18.94
CA GLU A 135 -24.71 -17.01 -18.25
C GLU A 135 -26.24 -16.99 -18.34
N ARG A 136 -26.81 -15.78 -18.39
CA ARG A 136 -28.27 -15.57 -18.57
C ARG A 136 -28.70 -15.48 -20.05
N GLY A 137 -27.79 -15.84 -20.98
CA GLY A 137 -28.08 -15.94 -22.42
C GLY A 137 -27.95 -14.62 -23.18
N VAL A 138 -27.37 -13.58 -22.61
CA VAL A 138 -27.12 -12.30 -23.30
C VAL A 138 -25.75 -12.33 -23.99
N GLU A 139 -25.71 -12.83 -25.24
CA GLU A 139 -24.49 -12.80 -26.05
C GLU A 139 -24.41 -11.49 -26.83
N LYS A 140 -23.32 -10.73 -26.62
CA LYS A 140 -23.06 -9.46 -27.31
C LYS A 140 -21.62 -9.33 -27.73
N VAL A 141 -21.38 -8.35 -28.60
CA VAL A 141 -20.05 -7.93 -29.03
C VAL A 141 -19.63 -6.73 -28.17
N HIS A 142 -18.43 -6.79 -27.62
CA HIS A 142 -17.88 -5.76 -26.74
C HIS A 142 -16.58 -5.18 -27.30
N GLY A 143 -16.41 -3.86 -27.16
CA GLY A 143 -15.17 -3.19 -27.49
C GLY A 143 -14.04 -3.58 -26.52
N VAL A 144 -12.91 -3.96 -27.08
CA VAL A 144 -11.71 -4.33 -26.32
C VAL A 144 -10.51 -3.59 -26.88
N LYS A 145 -9.70 -3.03 -25.98
CA LYS A 145 -8.37 -2.53 -26.29
C LYS A 145 -7.35 -3.55 -25.81
N VAL A 146 -6.62 -4.16 -26.71
CA VAL A 146 -5.67 -5.24 -26.42
C VAL A 146 -4.25 -4.78 -26.64
N TYR A 147 -3.41 -4.91 -25.64
CA TYR A 147 -1.98 -4.66 -25.71
C TYR A 147 -1.20 -5.95 -25.92
N PHE A 148 -0.01 -5.84 -26.56
CA PHE A 148 0.83 -6.97 -26.91
C PHE A 148 2.28 -6.71 -26.47
N GLY A 149 2.98 -7.75 -26.00
CA GLY A 149 4.40 -7.73 -25.67
C GLY A 149 4.77 -6.68 -24.60
N LEU A 150 3.91 -6.43 -23.60
CA LEU A 150 4.18 -5.44 -22.55
C LEU A 150 5.30 -5.90 -21.63
N ASN A 151 6.27 -5.03 -21.42
CA ASN A 151 7.16 -5.17 -20.27
C ASN A 151 6.49 -4.68 -18.97
N MET A 152 7.14 -4.90 -17.82
CA MET A 152 6.59 -4.58 -16.50
C MET A 152 6.25 -3.08 -16.33
N GLU A 153 7.09 -2.16 -16.82
CA GLU A 153 6.81 -0.72 -16.76
C GLU A 153 5.62 -0.32 -17.61
N GLN A 154 5.54 -0.87 -18.83
CA GLN A 154 4.41 -0.64 -19.72
C GLN A 154 3.11 -1.19 -19.14
N ARG A 155 3.14 -2.37 -18.53
CA ARG A 155 1.97 -2.99 -17.86
C ARG A 155 1.47 -2.12 -16.72
N LEU A 156 2.38 -1.61 -15.87
CA LEU A 156 2.03 -0.66 -14.82
C LEU A 156 1.38 0.61 -15.38
N ASP A 157 1.98 1.20 -16.42
CA ASP A 157 1.49 2.44 -17.04
C ASP A 157 0.09 2.27 -17.63
N VAL A 158 -0.13 1.18 -18.41
CA VAL A 158 -1.45 0.84 -18.97
C VAL A 158 -2.49 0.66 -17.86
N GLN A 159 -2.12 0.02 -16.75
CA GLN A 159 -3.03 -0.17 -15.62
C GLN A 159 -3.37 1.15 -14.92
N LEU A 160 -2.41 2.05 -14.77
CA LEU A 160 -2.64 3.38 -14.21
C LEU A 160 -3.56 4.22 -15.11
N ILE A 161 -3.32 4.23 -16.42
CA ILE A 161 -4.13 4.96 -17.39
C ILE A 161 -5.56 4.39 -17.48
N SER A 162 -5.71 3.08 -17.53
CA SER A 162 -7.03 2.45 -17.64
C SER A 162 -7.90 2.64 -16.38
N ASN A 163 -7.29 2.92 -15.24
CA ASN A 163 -7.99 3.21 -13.98
C ASN A 163 -8.20 4.71 -13.71
N THR A 164 -7.84 5.63 -14.62
CA THR A 164 -7.98 7.09 -14.40
C THR A 164 -9.41 7.56 -14.19
N ASN A 165 -10.42 6.84 -14.68
CA ASN A 165 -11.83 7.15 -14.44
C ASN A 165 -12.34 6.78 -13.04
N ILE A 166 -11.55 6.03 -12.26
CA ILE A 166 -11.81 5.75 -10.85
C ILE A 166 -10.53 6.14 -10.12
N ALA A 167 -10.61 7.14 -9.26
CA ALA A 167 -9.46 7.65 -8.52
C ALA A 167 -8.69 6.48 -7.87
N VAL A 168 -7.51 6.19 -8.41
CA VAL A 168 -6.58 5.24 -7.80
C VAL A 168 -6.19 5.79 -6.44
N SER A 169 -6.41 5.01 -5.37
CA SER A 169 -5.99 5.47 -4.05
C SER A 169 -4.45 5.57 -4.02
N SER A 170 -3.94 6.53 -3.26
CA SER A 170 -2.49 6.67 -3.08
C SER A 170 -1.83 5.38 -2.55
N ASP A 171 -2.52 4.64 -1.67
CA ASP A 171 -2.01 3.38 -1.13
C ASP A 171 -1.92 2.29 -2.20
N LEU A 172 -2.91 2.21 -3.13
CA LEU A 172 -2.86 1.28 -4.26
C LEU A 172 -1.71 1.63 -5.21
N LEU A 173 -1.56 2.91 -5.54
CA LEU A 173 -0.44 3.36 -6.38
C LEU A 173 0.91 3.01 -5.74
N ASP A 174 1.06 3.26 -4.43
CA ASP A 174 2.27 2.90 -3.70
C ASP A 174 2.54 1.39 -3.74
N ARG A 175 1.49 0.55 -3.60
CA ARG A 175 1.61 -0.91 -3.70
C ARG A 175 2.09 -1.34 -5.08
N MET A 176 1.49 -0.81 -6.14
CA MET A 176 1.87 -1.14 -7.51
C MET A 176 3.31 -0.73 -7.81
N LEU A 177 3.71 0.50 -7.44
CA LEU A 177 5.07 0.99 -7.61
C LEU A 177 6.09 0.15 -6.82
N GLU A 178 5.76 -0.26 -5.59
CA GLU A 178 6.67 -1.11 -4.81
C GLU A 178 6.78 -2.52 -5.38
N THR A 179 5.70 -3.09 -5.94
CA THR A 179 5.74 -4.39 -6.62
C THR A 179 6.69 -4.38 -7.82
N VAL A 180 6.69 -3.30 -8.62
CA VAL A 180 7.63 -3.14 -9.75
C VAL A 180 9.09 -3.09 -9.29
N LYS A 181 9.35 -2.57 -8.08
CA LYS A 181 10.71 -2.46 -7.52
C LYS A 181 11.23 -3.76 -6.91
N GLY A 182 10.39 -4.74 -6.72
CA GLY A 182 10.73 -6.06 -6.19
C GLY A 182 9.98 -6.44 -4.91
N PRO A 183 10.17 -7.68 -4.42
CA PRO A 183 9.41 -8.23 -3.30
C PRO A 183 9.93 -7.79 -1.92
N GLN A 184 11.12 -7.19 -1.83
CA GLN A 184 11.90 -7.07 -0.60
C GLN A 184 11.11 -6.43 0.56
N LEU A 185 10.39 -5.33 0.31
CA LEU A 185 9.61 -4.65 1.35
C LEU A 185 8.48 -5.53 1.89
N ARG A 186 7.81 -6.26 0.99
CA ARG A 186 6.74 -7.21 1.34
C ARG A 186 7.29 -8.37 2.15
N ASP A 187 8.35 -9.01 1.67
CA ASP A 187 8.99 -10.16 2.32
C ASP A 187 9.49 -9.77 3.72
N TRP A 188 10.07 -8.59 3.86
CA TRP A 188 10.45 -8.05 5.15
C TRP A 188 9.24 -7.86 6.08
N CYS A 189 8.15 -7.28 5.59
CA CYS A 189 6.92 -7.10 6.37
C CYS A 189 6.31 -8.44 6.79
N GLN A 190 6.34 -9.44 5.93
CA GLN A 190 5.88 -10.80 6.24
C GLN A 190 6.79 -11.45 7.28
N SER A 191 8.11 -11.34 7.14
CA SER A 191 9.11 -11.85 8.10
C SER A 191 9.02 -11.18 9.47
N ALA A 192 8.63 -9.90 9.50
CA ALA A 192 8.37 -9.13 10.73
C ALA A 192 6.98 -9.43 11.33
N GLY A 193 6.09 -10.12 10.59
CA GLY A 193 4.71 -10.41 11.00
C GLY A 193 3.77 -9.21 10.95
N LEU A 194 4.15 -8.13 10.24
CA LEU A 194 3.31 -6.96 9.93
C LEU A 194 2.29 -7.27 8.82
N LEU A 195 2.64 -8.18 7.94
CA LEU A 195 1.76 -8.88 7.01
C LEU A 195 1.77 -10.37 7.36
N ARG A 196 0.70 -11.10 7.03
CA ARG A 196 0.68 -12.55 7.13
C ARG A 196 1.49 -13.15 5.98
N GLU A 197 1.82 -14.41 6.07
CA GLU A 197 2.35 -15.19 4.95
C GLU A 197 1.37 -15.11 3.76
N HIS A 198 1.88 -14.87 2.57
CA HIS A 198 1.11 -14.66 1.31
C HIS A 198 0.13 -13.45 1.34
N GLU A 199 0.18 -12.59 2.35
CA GLU A 199 -0.63 -11.37 2.39
C GLU A 199 0.10 -10.22 1.71
N ASP A 200 -0.63 -9.43 0.90
CA ASP A 200 -0.13 -8.19 0.30
C ASP A 200 -0.56 -6.95 1.09
N PHE A 201 0.04 -5.82 0.77
CA PHE A 201 -0.32 -4.52 1.33
C PHE A 201 -1.77 -4.13 1.03
N ALA A 202 -2.36 -3.33 1.91
CA ALA A 202 -3.70 -2.79 1.68
C ALA A 202 -3.70 -1.75 0.56
N ASP A 203 -4.74 -1.80 -0.28
CA ASP A 203 -4.99 -0.83 -1.35
C ASP A 203 -5.47 0.52 -0.83
N ARG A 204 -5.95 0.55 0.40
CA ARG A 204 -6.46 1.75 1.05
C ARG A 204 -6.39 1.60 2.57
N LYS A 205 -5.93 2.67 3.22
CA LYS A 205 -5.97 2.75 4.69
C LYS A 205 -7.40 2.96 5.17
N GLN A 206 -7.92 1.97 5.87
CA GLN A 206 -9.24 2.00 6.52
C GLN A 206 -9.19 1.20 7.83
N ARG A 207 -10.27 1.26 8.64
CA ARG A 207 -10.35 0.47 9.88
C ARG A 207 -10.23 -1.02 9.58
N GLY A 208 -9.40 -1.69 10.36
CA GLY A 208 -9.16 -3.13 10.20
C GLY A 208 -8.36 -3.51 8.95
N SER A 209 -7.95 -2.54 8.12
CA SER A 209 -7.16 -2.83 6.93
C SER A 209 -5.80 -3.44 7.28
N ARG A 210 -5.25 -4.20 6.33
CA ARG A 210 -3.86 -4.65 6.33
C ARG A 210 -2.89 -3.46 6.42
N PHE A 211 -1.63 -3.75 6.64
CA PHE A 211 -0.57 -2.75 6.64
C PHE A 211 -0.42 -2.17 5.22
N THR A 212 -0.15 -0.87 5.08
CA THR A 212 0.05 -0.22 3.78
C THR A 212 1.54 -0.06 3.48
N VAL A 213 1.90 0.09 2.21
CA VAL A 213 3.28 0.42 1.80
C VAL A 213 3.77 1.68 2.51
N ARG A 214 2.94 2.71 2.58
CA ARG A 214 3.27 3.94 3.32
C ARG A 214 3.64 3.68 4.78
N ALA A 215 2.88 2.81 5.46
CA ALA A 215 3.17 2.46 6.86
C ALA A 215 4.50 1.72 7.00
N ALA A 216 4.80 0.79 6.08
CA ALA A 216 6.04 0.04 6.06
C ALA A 216 7.26 0.94 5.82
N ARG A 217 7.20 1.78 4.78
CA ARG A 217 8.25 2.78 4.51
C ARG A 217 8.43 3.73 5.70
N THR A 218 7.33 4.25 6.27
CA THR A 218 7.36 5.10 7.46
C THR A 218 8.06 4.42 8.63
N PHE A 219 7.79 3.15 8.88
CA PHE A 219 8.44 2.39 9.95
C PHE A 219 9.95 2.32 9.74
N ILE A 220 10.39 1.86 8.58
CA ILE A 220 11.81 1.64 8.28
C ILE A 220 12.60 2.96 8.26
N MET A 221 12.06 4.00 7.61
CA MET A 221 12.69 5.32 7.57
C MET A 221 12.93 5.86 8.99
N ASN A 222 11.92 5.79 9.86
CA ASN A 222 12.05 6.29 11.21
C ASN A 222 12.99 5.45 12.07
N TYR A 223 13.07 4.14 11.88
CA TYR A 223 14.05 3.31 12.56
C TYR A 223 15.48 3.78 12.26
N TYR A 224 15.82 4.01 11.00
CA TYR A 224 17.15 4.47 10.61
C TYR A 224 17.41 5.93 11.01
N GLU A 225 16.45 6.81 10.86
CA GLU A 225 16.54 8.18 11.38
C GLU A 225 16.80 8.21 12.89
N GLY A 226 16.09 7.38 13.64
CA GLY A 226 16.30 7.22 15.09
C GLY A 226 17.68 6.64 15.42
N SER A 227 18.16 5.65 14.65
CA SER A 227 19.46 5.00 14.89
C SER A 227 20.67 5.93 14.68
N ALA A 228 20.47 7.03 13.96
CA ALA A 228 21.48 8.07 13.80
C ALA A 228 21.61 8.99 15.03
N ILE A 229 20.74 8.82 16.04
CA ILE A 229 20.70 9.62 17.28
C ILE A 229 20.95 8.70 18.46
N THR A 230 21.90 9.04 19.34
CA THR A 230 22.10 8.27 20.55
C THR A 230 21.00 8.52 21.58
N SER A 231 20.72 7.55 22.43
CA SER A 231 19.71 7.70 23.51
C SER A 231 20.05 8.82 24.49
N LYS A 232 21.32 9.23 24.59
CA LYS A 232 21.80 10.35 25.41
C LYS A 232 21.45 11.70 24.79
N ASP A 233 21.54 11.79 23.46
CA ASP A 233 21.32 13.03 22.71
C ASP A 233 19.83 13.31 22.44
N PHE A 234 18.96 12.35 22.73
CA PHE A 234 17.52 12.47 22.42
C PHE A 234 16.90 13.76 22.97
N SER A 235 17.26 14.16 24.20
CA SER A 235 16.70 15.36 24.85
C SER A 235 17.25 16.67 24.30
N ASP A 236 18.40 16.64 23.63
CA ASP A 236 19.11 17.82 23.15
C ASP A 236 18.96 18.10 21.67
N ARG A 237 18.29 17.21 20.94
CA ARG A 237 18.09 17.29 19.49
C ARG A 237 16.62 17.37 19.11
N LYS A 238 16.34 17.93 17.93
CA LYS A 238 15.02 17.87 17.34
C LYS A 238 14.73 16.40 16.94
N THR A 239 13.73 15.81 17.57
CA THR A 239 13.35 14.41 17.40
C THR A 239 11.90 14.32 16.91
N THR A 240 11.66 14.70 15.67
CA THR A 240 10.33 14.65 15.05
C THR A 240 10.31 13.53 14.00
N PRO A 241 9.63 12.42 14.26
CA PRO A 241 9.51 11.35 13.27
C PRO A 241 8.90 11.82 11.96
N VAL A 242 9.31 11.24 10.84
CA VAL A 242 8.85 11.59 9.49
C VAL A 242 7.71 10.67 9.02
N LEU A 243 7.01 11.05 7.97
CA LEU A 243 6.07 10.17 7.28
C LEU A 243 6.55 9.96 5.84
N ALA A 244 6.54 8.74 5.38
CA ALA A 244 6.78 8.43 3.99
C ALA A 244 5.77 9.16 3.10
N LYS A 245 6.23 9.61 1.93
CA LYS A 245 5.36 10.16 0.91
C LYS A 245 4.44 9.08 0.36
N THR A 246 3.34 9.46 -0.24
CA THR A 246 2.34 8.56 -0.79
C THR A 246 1.82 9.07 -2.13
N GLY A 247 1.38 8.16 -2.99
CA GLY A 247 0.82 8.50 -4.29
C GLY A 247 1.87 8.77 -5.36
N GLY A 248 3.08 8.22 -5.22
CA GLY A 248 4.16 8.40 -6.19
C GLY A 248 5.53 7.95 -5.68
N VAL A 249 6.57 8.45 -6.35
CA VAL A 249 7.96 8.17 -5.96
C VAL A 249 8.30 8.94 -4.68
N ASP A 250 8.90 8.25 -3.72
CA ASP A 250 9.43 8.84 -2.49
C ASP A 250 10.96 8.88 -2.55
N ASP A 251 11.52 10.05 -2.87
CA ASP A 251 12.98 10.23 -3.04
C ASP A 251 13.75 9.99 -1.73
N GLU A 252 13.12 10.23 -0.56
CA GLU A 252 13.76 9.97 0.74
C GLU A 252 13.87 8.48 1.01
N TRP A 253 12.82 7.73 0.66
CA TRP A 253 12.82 6.28 0.69
C TRP A 253 13.86 5.68 -0.26
N GLU A 254 13.93 6.17 -1.50
CA GLU A 254 14.92 5.70 -2.48
C GLU A 254 16.35 5.96 -2.00
N ARG A 255 16.64 7.15 -1.45
CA ARG A 255 17.93 7.46 -0.86
C ARG A 255 18.27 6.56 0.33
N LEU A 256 17.28 6.27 1.18
CA LEU A 256 17.50 5.38 2.32
C LEU A 256 17.97 4.00 1.84
N LYS A 257 17.31 3.43 0.85
CA LYS A 257 17.71 2.12 0.27
C LYS A 257 19.14 2.14 -0.29
N LEU A 258 19.52 3.21 -0.95
CA LEU A 258 20.87 3.38 -1.47
C LEU A 258 21.91 3.48 -0.34
N ASN A 259 21.59 4.17 0.73
CA ASN A 259 22.48 4.34 1.88
C ASN A 259 22.57 3.08 2.77
N HIS A 260 21.58 2.21 2.72
CA HIS A 260 21.48 1.00 3.53
C HIS A 260 21.18 -0.24 2.66
N PRO A 261 22.07 -0.65 1.75
CA PRO A 261 21.79 -1.76 0.83
C PRO A 261 21.54 -3.10 1.52
N GLY A 262 22.08 -3.30 2.73
CA GLY A 262 21.86 -4.49 3.57
C GLY A 262 20.68 -4.39 4.55
N MET A 263 19.76 -3.43 4.37
CA MET A 263 18.67 -3.19 5.33
C MET A 263 17.71 -4.37 5.47
N TRP A 264 17.56 -5.16 4.43
CA TRP A 264 16.64 -6.30 4.43
C TRP A 264 17.12 -7.47 5.30
N GLU A 265 18.43 -7.59 5.48
CA GLU A 265 19.12 -8.56 6.36
C GLU A 265 19.44 -8.00 7.74
N ASP A 266 19.07 -6.74 8.03
CA ASP A 266 19.32 -6.12 9.35
C ASP A 266 18.47 -6.79 10.43
N ALA A 267 19.13 -7.62 11.22
CA ALA A 267 18.50 -8.36 12.32
C ALA A 267 17.88 -7.45 13.39
N LYS A 268 18.46 -6.24 13.62
CA LYS A 268 17.93 -5.28 14.59
C LYS A 268 16.66 -4.61 14.07
N LEU A 269 16.64 -4.22 12.80
CA LEU A 269 15.44 -3.71 12.14
C LEU A 269 14.33 -4.77 12.16
N LEU A 270 14.66 -6.02 11.83
CA LEU A 270 13.69 -7.13 11.85
C LEU A 270 13.15 -7.37 13.27
N ALA A 271 13.99 -7.32 14.30
CA ALA A 271 13.57 -7.44 15.71
C ALA A 271 12.61 -6.31 16.10
N ALA A 272 12.89 -5.07 15.68
CA ALA A 272 11.97 -3.93 15.86
C ALA A 272 10.63 -4.18 15.19
N GLY A 273 10.62 -4.64 13.93
CA GLY A 273 9.40 -4.97 13.20
C GLY A 273 8.57 -6.04 13.90
N ARG A 274 9.18 -7.10 14.40
CA ARG A 274 8.52 -8.17 15.17
C ARG A 274 7.90 -7.66 16.46
N ALA A 275 8.65 -6.87 17.23
CA ALA A 275 8.14 -6.30 18.48
C ALA A 275 6.95 -5.36 18.23
N PHE A 276 6.99 -4.57 17.16
CA PHE A 276 5.86 -3.73 16.76
C PHE A 276 4.64 -4.54 16.27
N SER A 277 4.86 -5.61 15.52
CA SER A 277 3.80 -6.54 15.13
C SER A 277 3.09 -7.13 16.34
N GLU A 278 3.82 -7.56 17.37
CA GLU A 278 3.24 -8.05 18.62
C GLU A 278 2.43 -6.96 19.35
N LEU A 279 2.91 -5.72 19.37
CA LEU A 279 2.17 -4.58 19.90
C LEU A 279 0.84 -4.38 19.17
N MET A 280 0.84 -4.40 17.82
CA MET A 280 -0.36 -4.27 17.01
C MET A 280 -1.36 -5.41 17.26
N LYS A 281 -0.88 -6.66 17.27
CA LYS A 281 -1.70 -7.86 17.53
C LYS A 281 -2.34 -7.79 18.91
N LYS A 282 -1.55 -7.46 19.94
CA LYS A 282 -2.03 -7.36 21.32
C LYS A 282 -3.04 -6.21 21.46
N GLN A 283 -2.77 -5.05 20.87
CA GLN A 283 -3.69 -3.92 20.87
C GLN A 283 -5.05 -4.30 20.27
N LYS A 284 -5.05 -4.96 19.12
CA LYS A 284 -6.27 -5.40 18.43
C LYS A 284 -7.00 -6.48 19.22
N SER A 285 -6.28 -7.46 19.76
CA SER A 285 -6.88 -8.62 20.47
C SER A 285 -7.69 -8.22 21.69
N VAL A 286 -7.27 -7.18 22.43
CA VAL A 286 -7.98 -6.68 23.63
C VAL A 286 -9.38 -6.15 23.28
N PHE A 287 -9.57 -5.63 22.07
CA PHE A 287 -10.86 -5.10 21.62
C PHE A 287 -11.64 -6.07 20.73
N THR A 288 -11.11 -7.26 20.47
CA THR A 288 -11.79 -8.31 19.70
C THR A 288 -12.45 -9.30 20.65
N ARG A 289 -13.78 -9.48 20.53
CA ARG A 289 -14.57 -10.42 21.32
C ARG A 289 -14.37 -11.85 20.83
N GLU A 290 -14.84 -12.83 21.59
CA GLU A 290 -14.81 -14.26 21.22
C GLU A 290 -15.57 -14.55 19.91
N ASP A 291 -16.61 -13.76 19.60
CA ASP A 291 -17.36 -13.85 18.34
C ASP A 291 -16.65 -13.18 17.15
N GLY A 292 -15.40 -12.72 17.32
CA GLY A 292 -14.60 -12.04 16.30
C GLY A 292 -14.95 -10.56 16.07
N LYS A 293 -16.01 -10.04 16.72
CA LYS A 293 -16.42 -8.65 16.57
C LYS A 293 -15.53 -7.71 17.36
N VAL A 294 -15.19 -6.58 16.77
CA VAL A 294 -14.39 -5.54 17.40
C VAL A 294 -15.30 -4.59 18.19
N SER A 295 -15.05 -4.49 19.48
CA SER A 295 -15.86 -3.66 20.40
C SER A 295 -15.60 -2.15 20.21
N ASN A 296 -14.40 -1.75 19.83
CA ASN A 296 -14.01 -0.37 19.53
C ASN A 296 -12.91 -0.34 18.47
N GLY A 297 -13.28 -0.08 17.22
CA GLY A 297 -12.34 -0.09 16.08
C GLY A 297 -11.25 0.97 16.19
N ASP A 298 -11.55 2.18 16.68
CA ASP A 298 -10.56 3.26 16.82
C ASP A 298 -9.48 2.90 17.86
N TYR A 299 -9.85 2.16 18.89
CA TYR A 299 -8.89 1.71 19.91
C TYR A 299 -8.14 0.46 19.47
N ALA A 300 -8.82 -0.47 18.80
CA ALA A 300 -8.22 -1.68 18.26
C ALA A 300 -7.11 -1.36 17.25
N ASP A 301 -7.37 -0.41 16.34
CA ASP A 301 -6.45 -0.01 15.27
C ASP A 301 -5.49 1.12 15.68
N LYS A 302 -5.48 1.52 16.96
CA LYS A 302 -4.67 2.64 17.45
C LYS A 302 -3.18 2.49 17.09
N ALA A 303 -2.62 1.31 17.26
CA ALA A 303 -1.21 1.02 16.94
C ALA A 303 -0.89 1.20 15.44
N SER A 304 -1.86 1.00 14.55
CA SER A 304 -1.65 1.14 13.11
C SER A 304 -1.75 2.58 12.60
N SER A 305 -1.95 3.59 13.47
CA SER A 305 -1.92 5.00 13.06
C SER A 305 -0.50 5.38 12.62
N TYR A 306 -0.37 6.12 11.50
CA TYR A 306 0.94 6.51 10.96
C TYR A 306 1.82 7.26 11.97
N ALA A 307 1.21 8.07 12.84
CA ALA A 307 1.94 8.81 13.86
C ALA A 307 2.54 7.86 14.93
N ILE A 308 1.81 6.82 15.31
CA ILE A 308 2.31 5.80 16.26
C ILE A 308 3.37 4.93 15.60
N VAL A 309 3.15 4.47 14.35
CA VAL A 309 4.14 3.72 13.56
C VAL A 309 5.46 4.48 13.49
N ALA A 310 5.41 5.76 13.10
CA ALA A 310 6.58 6.62 12.97
C ALA A 310 7.31 6.81 14.31
N ALA A 311 6.57 7.21 15.35
CA ALA A 311 7.15 7.52 16.64
C ALA A 311 7.74 6.30 17.37
N TRP A 312 7.04 5.15 17.26
CA TRP A 312 7.52 3.92 17.88
C TRP A 312 8.80 3.41 17.21
N ALA A 313 8.82 3.37 15.86
CA ALA A 313 9.98 2.94 15.11
C ALA A 313 11.18 3.88 15.31
N PHE A 314 10.95 5.19 15.35
CA PHE A 314 11.98 6.19 15.64
C PHE A 314 12.64 5.94 17.00
N VAL A 315 11.83 5.72 18.05
CA VAL A 315 12.35 5.45 19.40
C VAL A 315 13.07 4.10 19.47
N ALA A 316 12.61 3.08 18.74
CA ALA A 316 13.32 1.81 18.62
C ALA A 316 14.73 2.01 18.03
N GLY A 317 14.85 2.86 16.99
CA GLY A 317 16.14 3.25 16.43
C GLY A 317 17.02 3.98 17.44
N VAL A 318 16.51 5.04 18.09
CA VAL A 318 17.24 5.81 19.11
C VAL A 318 17.79 4.92 20.24
N LEU A 319 17.01 3.94 20.66
CA LEU A 319 17.36 3.04 21.76
C LEU A 319 18.27 1.87 21.33
N SER A 320 18.66 1.79 20.07
CA SER A 320 19.52 0.71 19.55
C SER A 320 20.91 0.66 20.21
N ASP A 321 21.35 1.76 20.82
CA ASP A 321 22.58 1.88 21.62
C ASP A 321 22.37 1.54 23.12
N ASN A 322 21.12 1.33 23.57
CA ASN A 322 20.76 1.10 24.95
C ASN A 322 19.89 -0.15 25.13
N PRO A 323 20.48 -1.36 25.20
CA PRO A 323 19.73 -2.62 25.19
C PRO A 323 18.65 -2.71 26.29
N THR A 324 18.94 -2.21 27.49
CA THR A 324 17.99 -2.28 28.60
C THR A 324 16.73 -1.45 28.36
N ARG A 325 16.86 -0.24 27.79
CA ARG A 325 15.69 0.58 27.44
C ARG A 325 14.99 0.06 26.20
N LEU A 326 15.74 -0.46 25.24
CA LEU A 326 15.19 -1.07 24.03
C LEU A 326 14.31 -2.28 24.38
N GLU A 327 14.78 -3.16 25.28
CA GLU A 327 13.99 -4.30 25.77
C GLU A 327 12.68 -3.84 26.42
N ARG A 328 12.72 -2.79 27.25
CA ARG A 328 11.49 -2.22 27.84
C ARG A 328 10.55 -1.62 26.81
N HIS A 329 11.09 -1.02 25.75
CA HIS A 329 10.30 -0.49 24.65
C HIS A 329 9.60 -1.62 23.86
N TYR A 330 10.33 -2.70 23.59
CA TYR A 330 9.77 -3.88 22.91
C TYR A 330 8.77 -4.64 23.79
N ALA A 331 8.96 -4.66 25.08
CA ALA A 331 8.04 -5.30 26.03
C ALA A 331 6.73 -4.52 26.24
N LEU A 332 6.52 -3.37 25.56
CA LEU A 332 5.29 -2.58 25.74
C LEU A 332 4.01 -3.40 25.50
N ALA A 333 4.03 -4.35 24.57
CA ALA A 333 2.91 -5.27 24.33
C ALA A 333 2.52 -6.12 25.56
N GLN A 334 3.42 -6.29 26.52
CA GLN A 334 3.24 -7.11 27.72
C GLN A 334 2.79 -6.30 28.94
N PHE A 335 2.89 -4.97 28.86
CA PHE A 335 2.52 -4.09 29.97
C PHE A 335 1.01 -3.74 29.94
N GLY A 336 0.45 -3.65 31.13
CA GLY A 336 -0.87 -3.09 31.35
C GLY A 336 -1.97 -4.13 31.66
N LYS A 337 -2.93 -3.70 32.48
CA LYS A 337 -4.15 -4.45 32.79
C LYS A 337 -5.21 -4.32 31.70
N THR A 338 -4.98 -3.42 30.73
CA THR A 338 -5.86 -3.10 29.61
C THR A 338 -5.10 -3.30 28.30
N ASP A 339 -5.39 -2.48 27.29
CA ASP A 339 -4.64 -2.48 26.04
C ASP A 339 -3.24 -1.85 26.22
N PRO A 340 -2.21 -2.32 25.49
CA PRO A 340 -0.82 -1.88 25.65
C PRO A 340 -0.60 -0.38 25.51
N LEU A 341 -1.30 0.25 24.56
CA LEU A 341 -1.22 1.68 24.32
C LEU A 341 -2.08 2.52 25.27
N ASN A 342 -2.92 1.89 26.09
CA ASN A 342 -3.91 2.58 26.89
C ASN A 342 -4.68 3.64 26.06
N ALA A 343 -5.37 3.18 25.00
CA ALA A 343 -6.03 4.03 24.03
C ALA A 343 -6.97 5.07 24.68
N LYS A 344 -7.57 4.71 25.81
CA LYS A 344 -8.41 5.62 26.59
C LYS A 344 -7.62 6.75 27.24
N ALA A 345 -6.40 6.47 27.74
CA ALA A 345 -5.51 7.49 28.28
C ALA A 345 -4.99 8.41 27.16
N LEU A 346 -4.56 7.83 26.04
CA LEU A 346 -4.14 8.59 24.87
C LEU A 346 -5.24 9.52 24.35
N ALA A 347 -6.50 9.04 24.27
CA ALA A 347 -7.64 9.83 23.83
C ALA A 347 -7.95 11.05 24.74
N ARG A 348 -7.49 11.02 25.98
CA ARG A 348 -7.67 12.10 26.97
C ARG A 348 -6.43 12.99 27.13
N ALA A 349 -5.29 12.55 26.63
CA ALA A 349 -4.04 13.29 26.75
C ALA A 349 -4.05 14.49 25.80
N LYS A 350 -3.99 15.69 26.36
CA LYS A 350 -3.94 16.95 25.61
C LYS A 350 -3.15 18.02 26.34
N HIS A 351 -2.62 18.99 25.61
CA HIS A 351 -2.02 20.17 26.17
C HIS A 351 -3.08 21.29 26.32
N LYS A 352 -2.84 22.20 27.24
CA LYS A 352 -3.73 23.36 27.46
C LYS A 352 -3.97 24.26 26.22
N THR A 353 -3.04 24.22 25.25
CA THR A 353 -3.15 24.97 23.98
C THR A 353 -3.82 24.18 22.86
N ASP A 354 -4.20 22.94 23.09
CA ASP A 354 -4.91 22.18 22.09
C ASP A 354 -6.38 22.63 22.00
N PRO A 355 -7.00 22.58 20.81
CA PRO A 355 -8.39 22.95 20.64
C PRO A 355 -9.31 22.00 21.43
N ASP A 356 -10.50 22.48 21.79
CA ASP A 356 -11.47 21.72 22.58
C ASP A 356 -11.90 20.41 21.93
N ASN A 357 -11.97 20.38 20.60
CA ASN A 357 -12.28 19.20 19.80
C ASN A 357 -11.10 18.26 19.55
N TYR A 358 -9.94 18.50 20.18
CA TYR A 358 -8.77 17.62 20.05
C TYR A 358 -9.06 16.25 20.65
N ARG A 359 -8.87 15.20 19.84
CA ARG A 359 -9.24 13.81 20.17
C ARG A 359 -8.12 13.01 20.86
N GLY A 360 -7.10 13.68 21.40
CA GLY A 360 -5.96 13.05 22.06
C GLY A 360 -4.90 12.52 21.09
N LEU A 361 -3.87 11.88 21.68
CA LEU A 361 -2.70 11.39 20.96
C LEU A 361 -3.02 10.21 20.02
N GLY A 362 -2.30 10.16 18.90
CA GLY A 362 -2.40 9.10 17.90
C GLY A 362 -3.64 9.20 17.00
N THR A 363 -4.27 10.37 16.91
CA THR A 363 -5.41 10.65 16.02
C THR A 363 -5.00 11.49 14.81
N ARG A 364 -4.06 12.39 14.99
CA ARG A 364 -3.50 13.24 13.95
C ARG A 364 -2.16 12.70 13.45
N MET A 365 -1.69 13.23 12.31
CA MET A 365 -0.43 12.81 11.69
C MET A 365 0.59 13.95 11.57
N ASP A 366 0.29 15.14 12.13
CA ASP A 366 1.18 16.30 12.04
C ASP A 366 2.49 16.09 12.84
N ALA A 367 3.48 16.94 12.57
CA ALA A 367 4.80 16.85 13.19
C ALA A 367 4.75 16.97 14.73
N LYS A 368 3.87 17.83 15.25
CA LYS A 368 3.68 18.01 16.69
C LYS A 368 3.17 16.75 17.35
N GLU A 369 2.21 16.09 16.73
CA GLU A 369 1.67 14.80 17.20
C GLU A 369 2.73 13.71 17.25
N ARG A 370 3.50 13.57 16.17
CA ARG A 370 4.59 12.58 16.08
C ARG A 370 5.69 12.85 17.11
N GLY A 371 6.05 14.12 17.31
CA GLY A 371 7.02 14.51 18.33
C GLY A 371 6.57 14.18 19.76
N ARG A 372 5.29 14.45 20.10
CA ARG A 372 4.71 14.10 21.40
C ARG A 372 4.71 12.59 21.64
N LEU A 373 4.40 11.82 20.61
CA LEU A 373 4.42 10.35 20.67
C LEU A 373 5.84 9.80 20.82
N ALA A 374 6.83 10.41 20.15
CA ALA A 374 8.25 10.04 20.35
C ALA A 374 8.70 10.28 21.81
N GLU A 375 8.34 11.44 22.39
CA GLU A 375 8.59 11.68 23.82
C GLU A 375 7.89 10.66 24.72
N LEU A 376 6.66 10.27 24.39
CA LEU A 376 5.90 9.28 25.14
C LEU A 376 6.60 7.92 25.15
N PHE A 377 6.97 7.39 23.97
CA PHE A 377 7.60 6.09 23.87
C PHE A 377 9.01 6.08 24.47
N PHE A 378 9.77 7.15 24.28
CA PHE A 378 11.08 7.28 24.91
C PHE A 378 10.97 7.30 26.45
N PHE A 379 10.03 8.09 27.00
CA PHE A 379 9.80 8.18 28.43
C PHE A 379 9.22 6.87 29.01
N GLN A 380 8.36 6.17 28.27
CA GLN A 380 7.87 4.84 28.62
C GLN A 380 9.03 3.84 28.79
N ALA A 381 9.95 3.81 27.81
CA ALA A 381 11.13 2.94 27.84
C ALA A 381 12.08 3.32 29.00
N GLU A 382 12.21 4.59 29.33
CA GLU A 382 12.97 5.11 30.45
C GLU A 382 12.40 4.62 31.79
N LYS A 383 11.09 4.72 31.98
CA LYS A 383 10.39 4.27 33.19
C LYS A 383 10.26 2.75 33.30
N GLY A 384 10.17 2.04 32.17
CA GLY A 384 9.95 0.59 32.16
C GLY A 384 8.56 0.19 32.66
N SER A 385 7.54 1.02 32.41
CA SER A 385 6.16 0.79 32.82
C SER A 385 5.21 0.89 31.62
N GLY A 386 3.95 0.45 31.77
CA GLY A 386 2.91 0.67 30.77
C GLY A 386 2.54 2.16 30.62
N ILE A 387 1.84 2.47 29.55
CA ILE A 387 1.34 3.84 29.30
C ILE A 387 0.19 4.15 30.25
N THR A 388 0.32 5.24 31.02
CA THR A 388 -0.75 5.80 31.85
C THR A 388 -1.10 7.22 31.39
N LYS A 389 -2.19 7.79 31.89
CA LYS A 389 -2.54 9.17 31.58
C LYS A 389 -1.48 10.14 32.07
N GLU A 390 -0.95 9.92 33.28
CA GLU A 390 0.09 10.74 33.88
C GLU A 390 1.38 10.70 33.06
N LEU A 391 1.75 9.52 32.55
CA LEU A 391 2.90 9.35 31.66
C LEU A 391 2.69 10.13 30.36
N ALA A 392 1.51 10.05 29.77
CA ALA A 392 1.17 10.77 28.54
C ALA A 392 1.18 12.29 28.74
N ASP A 393 0.60 12.78 29.83
CA ASP A 393 0.61 14.21 30.17
C ASP A 393 2.07 14.70 30.42
N ALA A 394 2.89 13.94 31.12
CA ALA A 394 4.29 14.25 31.34
C ALA A 394 5.11 14.26 30.05
N ALA A 395 4.87 13.32 29.14
CA ALA A 395 5.52 13.28 27.82
C ALA A 395 5.15 14.51 26.97
N ILE A 396 3.89 14.93 26.99
CA ILE A 396 3.45 16.17 26.32
C ILE A 396 4.18 17.39 26.92
N ALA A 397 4.29 17.48 28.24
CA ALA A 397 5.02 18.57 28.90
C ALA A 397 6.50 18.56 28.52
N ARG A 398 7.15 17.38 28.48
CA ARG A 398 8.55 17.23 28.01
C ARG A 398 8.73 17.69 26.58
N PHE A 399 7.81 17.35 25.68
CA PHE A 399 7.84 17.81 24.29
C PHE A 399 7.90 19.34 24.21
N TYR A 400 7.03 20.03 24.92
CA TYR A 400 7.01 21.50 24.90
C TYR A 400 8.23 22.13 25.56
N ALA A 401 8.69 21.58 26.68
CA ALA A 401 9.91 22.04 27.34
C ALA A 401 11.13 21.92 26.41
N LYS A 402 11.24 20.80 25.71
CA LYS A 402 12.30 20.56 24.73
C LYS A 402 12.21 21.53 23.54
N GLN A 403 11.02 21.77 23.00
CA GLN A 403 10.84 22.74 21.90
C GLN A 403 11.31 24.14 22.35
N ALA A 404 10.87 24.60 23.51
CA ALA A 404 11.28 25.90 24.04
C ALA A 404 12.80 26.01 24.26
N MET A 405 13.44 24.94 24.75
CA MET A 405 14.90 24.89 24.92
C MET A 405 15.63 24.98 23.58
N LEU A 406 15.17 24.25 22.56
CA LEU A 406 15.78 24.28 21.22
C LEU A 406 15.61 25.64 20.54
N GLU A 407 14.45 26.26 20.68
CA GLU A 407 14.17 27.62 20.17
C GLU A 407 15.08 28.67 20.85
N ALA A 408 15.27 28.57 22.18
CA ALA A 408 16.18 29.45 22.90
C ALA A 408 17.63 29.31 22.41
N ARG A 409 18.14 28.07 22.27
CA ARG A 409 19.49 27.81 21.71
C ARG A 409 19.66 28.35 20.29
N GLU A 410 18.62 28.21 19.44
CA GLU A 410 18.66 28.75 18.09
C GLU A 410 18.69 30.29 18.10
N ALA A 411 17.94 30.93 19.00
CA ALA A 411 17.97 32.39 19.17
C ALA A 411 19.35 32.87 19.64
N GLU A 412 19.95 32.18 20.64
CA GLU A 412 21.28 32.48 21.15
C GLU A 412 22.37 32.38 20.07
N SER A 413 22.25 31.38 19.17
CA SER A 413 23.22 31.17 18.09
C SER A 413 23.18 32.25 16.99
N LYS A 414 22.17 33.10 16.96
CA LYS A 414 21.98 34.22 16.02
C LYS A 414 22.48 35.56 16.56
N VAL A 415 22.90 35.60 17.83
CA VAL A 415 23.48 36.77 18.50
C VAL A 415 25.00 36.67 18.55
#